data_5bacd1434bcce0301fe678890dfab4cb
#
_entry.id   5bacd1434bcce0301fe678890dfab4cb
#
_cell.length_a   1.000
_cell.length_b   1.000
_cell.length_c   1.000
_cell.angle_alpha   90.00
_cell.angle_beta   90.00
_cell.angle_gamma   90.00
#
_symmetry.space_group_name_H-M   'P 1'
#
loop_
_entity.id
_entity.type
_entity.pdbx_description
1 polymer ?
#
loop_
_entity_poly.entity_id
_entity_poly.type
_entity_poly.pdbx_seq_one_letter_code
_entity_poly.pdbx_strand_id
1 'polypeptide(L)'
;VKYHLQSAGMFEITGKNKGKTIKLKKGKKLKVDLLTKTKGGKFNFYKFENDKWKFLHKDASFSKKSSDNLMTIEEELIKVGKRIEEIKLEMPIKPSPVNHDKINIKIDFSELEFPELAGFKDVLFEFVDDKMNVERFEEFDWDFVEINKKEKKIYQLSVYSNGDKYVFDTKPVIKIGQDSGTFAKLFNKYKEKLLVQKGIEKSLNVKKMTLLRTDENKRKSRLRSYISLNAKKSKTEKTRTKLIR
;
A
#
# COMPACT_ATOMS: atom_id res chain seq x y z
N VAL A 1 5.36 -31.15 -29.20
CA VAL A 1 5.65 -30.16 -28.14
C VAL A 1 4.63 -29.04 -28.24
N LYS A 2 3.79 -28.87 -27.20
CA LYS A 2 2.84 -27.78 -27.13
C LYS A 2 3.56 -26.53 -26.58
N TYR A 3 3.65 -25.47 -27.37
CA TYR A 3 4.17 -24.19 -26.92
C TYR A 3 3.03 -23.33 -26.39
N HIS A 4 3.19 -22.78 -25.19
CA HIS A 4 2.31 -21.75 -24.66
C HIS A 4 2.85 -20.38 -25.03
N LEU A 5 2.11 -19.63 -25.84
CA LEU A 5 2.43 -18.25 -26.18
C LEU A 5 1.77 -17.34 -25.12
N GLN A 6 2.59 -16.62 -24.36
CA GLN A 6 2.12 -15.59 -23.44
C GLN A 6 2.40 -14.21 -24.06
N SER A 7 1.35 -13.44 -24.32
CA SER A 7 1.46 -12.09 -24.88
C SER A 7 1.42 -11.04 -23.76
N ALA A 8 2.34 -10.08 -23.79
CA ALA A 8 2.31 -8.89 -22.92
C ALA A 8 1.41 -7.78 -23.46
N GLY A 9 0.90 -7.93 -24.66
CA GLY A 9 0.00 -7.00 -25.35
C GLY A 9 0.27 -6.95 -26.85
N MET A 10 -0.69 -6.45 -27.59
CA MET A 10 -0.64 -6.22 -29.02
C MET A 10 -1.14 -4.80 -29.30
N PHE A 11 -0.52 -4.10 -30.22
CA PHE A 11 -0.95 -2.77 -30.64
C PHE A 11 -0.67 -2.56 -32.11
N GLU A 12 -1.50 -1.75 -32.74
CA GLU A 12 -1.34 -1.31 -34.11
C GLU A 12 -1.12 0.19 -34.15
N ILE A 13 -0.21 0.63 -35.03
CA ILE A 13 0.08 2.05 -35.25
C ILE A 13 -0.25 2.39 -36.68
N THR A 14 -1.33 3.13 -36.89
CA THR A 14 -1.75 3.60 -38.19
C THR A 14 -1.49 5.10 -38.34
N GLY A 15 -0.71 5.49 -39.32
CA GLY A 15 -0.50 6.89 -39.69
C GLY A 15 -1.47 7.29 -40.80
N LYS A 16 -2.15 8.44 -40.65
CA LYS A 16 -3.03 9.00 -41.71
C LYS A 16 -2.65 10.44 -42.00
N ASN A 17 -2.70 10.83 -43.27
CA ASN A 17 -2.59 12.20 -43.70
C ASN A 17 -3.72 12.49 -44.70
N LYS A 18 -4.58 13.49 -44.39
CA LYS A 18 -5.79 13.83 -45.19
C LYS A 18 -6.66 12.60 -45.51
N GLY A 19 -6.89 11.74 -44.50
CA GLY A 19 -7.70 10.52 -44.64
C GLY A 19 -7.00 9.33 -45.31
N LYS A 20 -5.84 9.51 -45.93
CA LYS A 20 -5.08 8.43 -46.58
C LYS A 20 -4.05 7.85 -45.66
N THR A 21 -3.95 6.52 -45.60
CA THR A 21 -2.91 5.82 -44.81
C THR A 21 -1.54 6.12 -45.38
N ILE A 22 -0.62 6.54 -44.48
CA ILE A 22 0.77 6.80 -44.85
C ILE A 22 1.69 5.69 -44.32
N LYS A 23 2.69 5.35 -45.13
CA LYS A 23 3.72 4.37 -44.79
C LYS A 23 5.01 5.10 -44.41
N LEU A 24 5.81 4.51 -43.53
CA LEU A 24 7.16 5.00 -43.24
C LEU A 24 8.05 4.91 -44.49
N LYS A 25 8.83 5.95 -44.78
CA LYS A 25 9.84 5.90 -45.86
C LYS A 25 10.86 4.80 -45.56
N LYS A 26 11.36 4.15 -46.65
CA LYS A 26 12.40 3.14 -46.55
C LYS A 26 13.58 3.65 -45.69
N GLY A 27 14.02 2.87 -44.74
CA GLY A 27 15.12 3.21 -43.82
C GLY A 27 14.72 4.09 -42.61
N LYS A 28 13.50 4.56 -42.50
CA LYS A 28 13.01 5.26 -41.29
C LYS A 28 12.40 4.26 -40.31
N LYS A 29 12.69 4.46 -39.03
CA LYS A 29 12.17 3.63 -37.93
C LYS A 29 11.27 4.45 -37.04
N LEU A 30 10.19 3.85 -36.54
CA LEU A 30 9.36 4.40 -35.50
C LEU A 30 9.87 3.90 -34.16
N LYS A 31 10.15 4.81 -33.25
CA LYS A 31 10.46 4.44 -31.87
C LYS A 31 9.18 4.45 -31.07
N VAL A 32 8.82 3.33 -30.47
CA VAL A 32 7.66 3.16 -29.62
C VAL A 32 8.13 2.82 -28.23
N ASP A 33 7.72 3.62 -27.25
CA ASP A 33 8.00 3.40 -25.85
C ASP A 33 6.69 2.93 -25.19
N LEU A 34 6.64 1.69 -24.73
CA LEU A 34 5.49 1.10 -24.04
C LEU A 34 5.77 1.05 -22.54
N LEU A 35 4.78 1.45 -21.74
CA LEU A 35 4.80 1.23 -20.31
C LEU A 35 4.30 -0.19 -20.02
N THR A 36 5.12 -1.01 -19.41
CA THR A 36 4.76 -2.35 -18.96
C THR A 36 4.89 -2.47 -17.45
N LYS A 37 3.98 -3.22 -16.84
CA LYS A 37 4.06 -3.61 -15.43
C LYS A 37 5.00 -4.80 -15.21
N THR A 38 5.38 -5.48 -16.27
CA THR A 38 6.23 -6.68 -16.20
C THR A 38 7.69 -6.26 -16.31
N LYS A 39 8.50 -6.62 -15.32
CA LYS A 39 9.97 -6.40 -15.38
C LYS A 39 10.55 -7.18 -16.58
N GLY A 40 11.32 -6.47 -17.39
CA GLY A 40 11.75 -6.87 -18.73
C GLY A 40 12.61 -8.13 -18.84
N GLY A 41 12.94 -8.49 -20.08
CA GLY A 41 13.80 -9.60 -20.46
C GLY A 41 13.07 -10.91 -20.74
N LYS A 42 11.74 -10.99 -20.53
CA LYS A 42 10.95 -12.22 -20.76
C LYS A 42 10.20 -12.26 -22.08
N PHE A 43 10.05 -11.13 -22.76
CA PHE A 43 9.25 -11.04 -23.98
C PHE A 43 10.11 -10.72 -25.20
N ASN A 44 9.68 -11.22 -26.36
CA ASN A 44 10.27 -10.90 -27.63
C ASN A 44 9.31 -9.96 -28.38
N PHE A 45 9.87 -9.04 -29.15
CA PHE A 45 9.10 -8.20 -30.06
C PHE A 45 8.95 -8.84 -31.42
N TYR A 46 7.74 -8.89 -31.91
CA TYR A 46 7.40 -9.38 -33.22
C TYR A 46 6.64 -8.31 -34.00
N LYS A 47 6.84 -8.27 -35.31
CA LYS A 47 6.07 -7.46 -36.24
C LYS A 47 5.19 -8.38 -37.09
N PHE A 48 3.94 -8.05 -37.20
CA PHE A 48 3.04 -8.71 -38.16
C PHE A 48 3.17 -8.05 -39.53
N GLU A 49 3.59 -8.79 -40.52
CA GLU A 49 3.82 -8.30 -41.87
C GLU A 49 3.64 -9.45 -42.88
N ASN A 50 2.83 -9.23 -43.93
CA ASN A 50 2.48 -10.23 -44.94
C ASN A 50 1.94 -11.53 -44.33
N ASP A 51 0.95 -11.41 -43.42
CA ASP A 51 0.28 -12.51 -42.72
C ASP A 51 1.20 -13.41 -41.89
N LYS A 52 2.37 -12.90 -41.54
CA LYS A 52 3.35 -13.63 -40.74
C LYS A 52 3.96 -12.76 -39.64
N TRP A 53 4.20 -13.38 -38.49
CA TRP A 53 4.94 -12.77 -37.40
C TRP A 53 6.43 -12.86 -37.65
N LYS A 54 7.10 -11.71 -37.80
CA LYS A 54 8.56 -11.62 -37.87
C LYS A 54 9.13 -11.21 -36.54
N PHE A 55 10.09 -11.98 -36.02
CA PHE A 55 10.88 -11.59 -34.87
C PHE A 55 11.68 -10.31 -35.18
N LEU A 56 11.58 -9.33 -34.31
CA LEU A 56 12.34 -8.08 -34.43
C LEU A 56 13.57 -8.09 -33.54
N HIS A 57 13.38 -8.24 -32.24
CA HIS A 57 14.43 -8.30 -31.25
C HIS A 57 13.88 -8.83 -29.91
N LYS A 58 14.78 -9.29 -29.07
CA LYS A 58 14.45 -9.51 -27.64
C LYS A 58 14.14 -8.18 -27.00
N ASP A 59 13.31 -8.22 -25.97
CA ASP A 59 13.09 -7.08 -25.10
C ASP A 59 14.48 -6.65 -24.57
N ALA A 60 15.07 -5.68 -25.24
CA ALA A 60 16.09 -4.89 -24.62
C ALA A 60 15.34 -4.04 -23.60
N SER A 61 15.33 -4.50 -22.37
CA SER A 61 14.90 -3.69 -21.25
C SER A 61 15.75 -2.43 -21.29
N PHE A 62 15.25 -1.42 -21.97
CA PHE A 62 15.70 -0.09 -21.68
C PHE A 62 15.30 0.10 -20.23
N SER A 63 16.22 -0.19 -19.32
CA SER A 63 16.09 0.18 -17.94
C SER A 63 15.93 1.68 -17.94
N LYS A 64 14.68 2.12 -18.02
CA LYS A 64 14.35 3.47 -17.67
C LYS A 64 14.57 3.51 -16.16
N LYS A 65 15.77 3.90 -15.74
CA LYS A 65 16.09 4.17 -14.33
C LYS A 65 14.95 4.92 -13.60
N SER A 66 14.14 5.70 -14.32
CA SER A 66 13.00 6.43 -13.77
C SER A 66 11.78 5.55 -13.47
N SER A 67 11.47 4.53 -14.31
CA SER A 67 10.31 3.64 -14.02
C SER A 67 10.62 2.66 -12.91
N ASP A 68 11.83 2.14 -12.85
CA ASP A 68 12.26 1.26 -11.76
C ASP A 68 12.26 2.02 -10.44
N ASN A 69 12.71 3.29 -10.44
CA ASN A 69 12.66 4.13 -9.24
C ASN A 69 11.23 4.43 -8.78
N LEU A 70 10.28 4.63 -9.70
CA LEU A 70 8.87 4.85 -9.32
C LEU A 70 8.23 3.60 -8.73
N MET A 71 8.45 2.43 -9.35
CA MET A 71 7.96 1.15 -8.81
C MET A 71 8.52 0.87 -7.42
N THR A 72 9.81 1.09 -7.23
CA THR A 72 10.46 0.91 -5.92
C THR A 72 9.85 1.84 -4.86
N ILE A 73 9.60 3.11 -5.20
CA ILE A 73 8.96 4.06 -4.28
C ILE A 73 7.51 3.64 -3.96
N GLU A 74 6.77 3.13 -4.93
CA GLU A 74 5.40 2.66 -4.70
C GLU A 74 5.37 1.41 -3.81
N GLU A 75 6.28 0.47 -4.01
CA GLU A 75 6.44 -0.70 -3.14
C GLU A 75 6.82 -0.29 -1.70
N GLU A 76 7.71 0.70 -1.54
CA GLU A 76 8.08 1.25 -0.24
C GLU A 76 6.91 1.97 0.43
N LEU A 77 6.11 2.75 -0.31
CA LEU A 77 4.91 3.40 0.22
C LEU A 77 3.88 2.39 0.73
N ILE A 78 3.68 1.28 0.02
CA ILE A 78 2.78 0.20 0.47
C ILE A 78 3.29 -0.41 1.78
N LYS A 79 4.61 -0.66 1.90
CA LYS A 79 5.21 -1.20 3.13
C LYS A 79 5.07 -0.23 4.31
N VAL A 80 5.33 1.05 4.07
CA VAL A 80 5.17 2.10 5.09
C VAL A 80 3.71 2.24 5.52
N GLY A 81 2.77 2.19 4.56
CA GLY A 81 1.34 2.21 4.86
C GLY A 81 0.91 1.06 5.77
N LYS A 82 1.32 -0.18 5.46
CA LYS A 82 1.06 -1.34 6.33
C LYS A 82 1.62 -1.15 7.73
N ARG A 83 2.86 -0.65 7.83
CA ARG A 83 3.50 -0.41 9.12
C ARG A 83 2.81 0.68 9.95
N ILE A 84 2.27 1.71 9.29
CA ILE A 84 1.45 2.73 9.95
C ILE A 84 0.16 2.12 10.52
N GLU A 85 -0.51 1.24 9.76
CA GLU A 85 -1.71 0.53 10.25
C GLU A 85 -1.38 -0.40 11.43
N GLU A 86 -0.28 -1.15 11.37
CA GLU A 86 0.19 -1.97 12.48
C GLU A 86 0.45 -1.12 13.74
N ILE A 87 1.16 0.01 13.60
CA ILE A 87 1.40 0.94 14.72
C ILE A 87 0.10 1.50 15.28
N LYS A 88 -0.91 1.77 14.44
CA LYS A 88 -2.21 2.25 14.93
C LYS A 88 -2.93 1.23 15.81
N LEU A 89 -2.73 -0.07 15.55
CA LEU A 89 -3.25 -1.13 16.40
C LEU A 89 -2.56 -1.17 17.78
N GLU A 90 -1.28 -0.77 17.83
CA GLU A 90 -0.51 -0.66 19.08
C GLU A 90 -0.85 0.60 19.90
N MET A 91 -1.84 1.41 19.51
CA MET A 91 -2.17 2.64 20.22
C MET A 91 -2.56 2.32 21.67
N PRO A 92 -1.79 2.79 22.67
CA PRO A 92 -2.07 2.48 24.07
C PRO A 92 -3.47 2.91 24.49
N ILE A 93 -4.13 2.05 25.24
CA ILE A 93 -5.42 2.33 25.86
C ILE A 93 -5.15 2.65 27.33
N LYS A 94 -5.68 3.77 27.80
CA LYS A 94 -5.65 4.07 29.22
C LYS A 94 -6.71 3.24 29.94
N PRO A 95 -6.31 2.23 30.76
CA PRO A 95 -7.27 1.50 31.57
C PRO A 95 -7.94 2.43 32.59
N SER A 96 -9.19 2.13 32.94
CA SER A 96 -9.90 2.85 33.98
C SER A 96 -9.43 2.38 35.36
N PRO A 97 -9.57 3.19 36.41
CA PRO A 97 -9.43 2.68 37.78
C PRO A 97 -10.44 1.56 38.04
N VAL A 98 -10.01 0.55 38.81
CA VAL A 98 -10.87 -0.55 39.23
C VAL A 98 -12.04 -0.01 40.05
N ASN A 99 -13.23 -0.50 39.76
CA ASN A 99 -14.41 -0.32 40.63
C ASN A 99 -14.55 -1.56 41.50
N HIS A 100 -14.48 -1.37 42.82
CA HIS A 100 -14.59 -2.48 43.81
C HIS A 100 -16.00 -3.05 43.95
N ASP A 101 -17.00 -2.31 43.45
CA ASP A 101 -18.40 -2.76 43.48
C ASP A 101 -18.75 -3.63 42.25
N LYS A 102 -17.78 -3.83 41.36
CA LYS A 102 -17.95 -4.63 40.13
C LYS A 102 -17.04 -5.85 40.12
N ILE A 103 -17.49 -6.87 39.42
CA ILE A 103 -16.68 -8.08 39.20
C ILE A 103 -15.50 -7.74 38.32
N ASN A 104 -14.31 -8.09 38.78
CA ASN A 104 -13.04 -7.90 38.09
C ASN A 104 -12.32 -9.24 38.00
N ILE A 105 -11.92 -9.60 36.79
CA ILE A 105 -11.22 -10.87 36.52
C ILE A 105 -9.81 -10.57 36.09
N LYS A 106 -8.85 -11.32 36.62
CA LYS A 106 -7.48 -11.36 36.13
C LYS A 106 -7.37 -12.44 35.05
N ILE A 107 -6.94 -12.05 33.88
CA ILE A 107 -6.66 -12.94 32.76
C ILE A 107 -5.22 -12.73 32.35
N ASP A 108 -4.48 -13.81 32.25
CA ASP A 108 -3.12 -13.76 31.73
C ASP A 108 -3.17 -13.69 30.20
N PHE A 109 -2.56 -12.66 29.65
CA PHE A 109 -2.44 -12.44 28.21
C PHE A 109 -1.02 -12.02 27.86
N SER A 110 -0.63 -12.28 26.62
CA SER A 110 0.66 -11.84 26.12
C SER A 110 0.62 -10.40 25.59
N GLU A 111 1.74 -9.71 25.65
CA GLU A 111 1.87 -8.37 25.03
C GLU A 111 1.65 -8.39 23.51
N LEU A 112 1.78 -9.55 22.87
CA LEU A 112 1.52 -9.73 21.44
C LEU A 112 0.04 -9.80 21.12
N GLU A 113 -0.78 -10.33 22.06
CA GLU A 113 -2.24 -10.41 21.87
C GLU A 113 -2.90 -9.05 22.05
N PHE A 114 -2.48 -8.29 23.06
CA PHE A 114 -3.01 -6.96 23.35
C PHE A 114 -1.89 -5.91 23.46
N PRO A 115 -1.27 -5.54 22.34
CA PRO A 115 -0.16 -4.58 22.33
C PRO A 115 -0.56 -3.20 22.87
N GLU A 116 -1.84 -2.85 22.83
CA GLU A 116 -2.38 -1.61 23.40
C GLU A 116 -2.41 -1.58 24.92
N LEU A 117 -2.34 -2.74 25.56
CA LEU A 117 -2.25 -2.92 27.01
C LEU A 117 -0.82 -3.24 27.48
N ALA A 118 0.09 -3.44 26.52
CA ALA A 118 1.49 -3.75 26.83
C ALA A 118 2.12 -2.68 27.72
N GLY A 119 2.82 -3.15 28.75
CA GLY A 119 3.48 -2.28 29.73
C GLY A 119 2.61 -1.83 30.91
N PHE A 120 1.34 -2.15 30.93
CA PHE A 120 0.54 -2.09 32.15
C PHE A 120 0.66 -3.42 32.90
N LYS A 121 0.95 -3.33 34.20
CA LYS A 121 1.01 -4.51 35.07
C LYS A 121 -0.35 -4.74 35.74
N ASP A 122 -0.66 -6.01 35.95
CA ASP A 122 -1.88 -6.43 36.70
C ASP A 122 -3.16 -5.79 36.16
N VAL A 123 -3.34 -5.81 34.85
CA VAL A 123 -4.59 -5.41 34.21
C VAL A 123 -5.66 -6.42 34.59
N LEU A 124 -6.80 -5.90 35.03
CA LEU A 124 -8.00 -6.68 35.31
C LEU A 124 -9.05 -6.34 34.23
N PHE A 125 -9.98 -7.22 34.03
CA PHE A 125 -11.11 -7.01 33.13
C PHE A 125 -12.40 -6.90 33.97
N GLU A 126 -13.02 -5.71 33.91
CA GLU A 126 -14.27 -5.39 34.60
C GLU A 126 -15.43 -5.62 33.64
N PHE A 127 -16.49 -6.28 34.11
CA PHE A 127 -17.70 -6.47 33.32
C PHE A 127 -18.41 -5.14 33.06
N VAL A 128 -18.84 -4.94 31.82
CA VAL A 128 -19.56 -3.71 31.40
C VAL A 128 -21.02 -3.79 31.83
N ASP A 129 -21.63 -4.98 31.76
CA ASP A 129 -23.04 -5.20 32.13
C ASP A 129 -23.19 -5.28 33.66
N ASP A 130 -24.03 -4.41 34.22
CA ASP A 130 -24.32 -4.35 35.64
C ASP A 130 -25.27 -5.49 36.12
N LYS A 131 -25.82 -6.27 35.17
CA LYS A 131 -26.77 -7.38 35.49
C LYS A 131 -26.05 -8.68 35.88
N MET A 132 -24.71 -8.71 35.78
CA MET A 132 -23.98 -9.87 36.27
C MET A 132 -23.86 -9.86 37.77
N ASN A 133 -24.53 -10.82 38.39
CA ASN A 133 -24.43 -11.03 39.83
C ASN A 133 -23.18 -11.85 40.17
N VAL A 134 -22.36 -11.35 41.11
CA VAL A 134 -21.14 -12.00 41.58
C VAL A 134 -21.38 -13.44 42.00
N GLU A 135 -22.51 -13.68 42.71
CA GLU A 135 -22.90 -15.01 43.21
C GLU A 135 -23.05 -16.04 42.09
N ARG A 136 -23.56 -15.62 40.93
CA ARG A 136 -23.72 -16.47 39.76
C ARG A 136 -22.38 -16.86 39.12
N PHE A 137 -21.36 -16.04 39.29
CA PHE A 137 -20.00 -16.23 38.70
C PHE A 137 -19.16 -17.21 39.54
N GLU A 138 -19.38 -17.25 40.83
CA GLU A 138 -18.70 -18.16 41.77
C GLU A 138 -19.20 -19.60 41.69
N GLU A 139 -20.42 -19.79 41.15
CA GLU A 139 -21.06 -21.11 41.01
C GLU A 139 -20.60 -21.87 39.74
N PHE A 140 -19.84 -21.25 38.80
CA PHE A 140 -19.45 -21.88 37.58
C PHE A 140 -18.04 -22.51 37.70
N ASP A 141 -17.92 -23.78 37.42
CA ASP A 141 -16.65 -24.43 37.09
C ASP A 141 -16.24 -24.04 35.68
N TRP A 142 -15.19 -23.23 35.55
CA TRP A 142 -14.73 -22.69 34.30
C TRP A 142 -13.72 -23.62 33.66
N ASP A 143 -14.08 -24.21 32.53
CA ASP A 143 -13.22 -25.12 31.80
C ASP A 143 -12.15 -24.34 31.00
N PHE A 144 -12.57 -23.26 30.36
CA PHE A 144 -11.73 -22.46 29.48
C PHE A 144 -12.23 -21.03 29.37
N VAL A 145 -11.30 -20.09 29.25
CA VAL A 145 -11.57 -18.67 29.09
C VAL A 145 -10.83 -18.14 27.89
N GLU A 146 -11.51 -17.41 27.02
CA GLU A 146 -10.96 -16.76 25.86
C GLU A 146 -11.33 -15.26 25.90
N ILE A 147 -10.37 -14.39 25.62
CA ILE A 147 -10.61 -12.96 25.54
C ILE A 147 -10.22 -12.42 24.17
N ASN A 148 -11.12 -11.66 23.57
CA ASN A 148 -10.91 -11.08 22.24
C ASN A 148 -11.26 -9.59 22.26
N LYS A 149 -10.52 -8.78 21.50
CA LYS A 149 -10.84 -7.37 21.33
C LYS A 149 -12.07 -7.20 20.46
N LYS A 150 -13.11 -6.55 20.98
CA LYS A 150 -14.34 -6.23 20.26
C LYS A 150 -14.32 -4.81 19.69
N GLU A 151 -14.00 -3.83 20.53
CA GLU A 151 -13.96 -2.41 20.21
C GLU A 151 -12.78 -1.71 20.90
N LYS A 152 -12.63 -0.41 20.72
CA LYS A 152 -11.48 0.36 21.21
C LYS A 152 -11.15 0.20 22.70
N LYS A 153 -12.14 -0.07 23.54
CA LYS A 153 -11.96 -0.26 24.99
C LYS A 153 -12.82 -1.41 25.53
N ILE A 154 -13.42 -2.16 24.65
CA ILE A 154 -14.30 -3.26 24.98
C ILE A 154 -13.67 -4.54 24.51
N TYR A 155 -13.58 -5.49 25.39
CA TYR A 155 -13.09 -6.85 25.16
C TYR A 155 -14.22 -7.83 25.41
N GLN A 156 -14.33 -8.78 24.54
CA GLN A 156 -15.31 -9.85 24.65
C GLN A 156 -14.65 -11.03 25.36
N LEU A 157 -15.16 -11.33 26.55
CA LEU A 157 -14.79 -12.49 27.34
C LEU A 157 -15.73 -13.63 26.99
N SER A 158 -15.20 -14.73 26.52
CA SER A 158 -15.94 -15.98 26.33
C SER A 158 -15.51 -16.97 27.39
N VAL A 159 -16.46 -17.44 28.16
CA VAL A 159 -16.26 -18.42 29.23
C VAL A 159 -16.97 -19.71 28.83
N TYR A 160 -16.28 -20.81 28.95
CA TYR A 160 -16.82 -22.13 28.67
C TYR A 160 -16.99 -22.88 29.99
N SER A 161 -18.15 -23.45 30.22
CA SER A 161 -18.47 -24.23 31.40
C SER A 161 -19.45 -25.34 31.04
N ASN A 162 -19.10 -26.57 31.35
CA ASN A 162 -19.92 -27.77 31.09
C ASN A 162 -20.42 -27.91 29.62
N GLY A 163 -19.61 -27.43 28.64
CA GLY A 163 -19.97 -27.47 27.23
C GLY A 163 -20.78 -26.27 26.74
N ASP A 164 -21.21 -25.39 27.60
CA ASP A 164 -21.89 -24.14 27.25
C ASP A 164 -20.90 -22.98 27.11
N LYS A 165 -21.21 -22.03 26.20
CA LYS A 165 -20.43 -20.81 25.99
C LYS A 165 -21.20 -19.59 26.48
N TYR A 166 -20.60 -18.85 27.39
CA TYR A 166 -21.10 -17.57 27.89
C TYR A 166 -20.18 -16.44 27.35
N VAL A 167 -20.82 -15.34 26.95
CA VAL A 167 -20.08 -14.22 26.31
C VAL A 167 -20.41 -12.92 27.03
N PHE A 168 -19.37 -12.21 27.46
CA PHE A 168 -19.50 -10.98 28.23
C PHE A 168 -18.67 -9.87 27.62
N ASP A 169 -19.17 -8.64 27.68
CA ASP A 169 -18.39 -7.46 27.35
C ASP A 169 -17.65 -6.98 28.60
N THR A 170 -16.35 -6.78 28.47
CA THR A 170 -15.47 -6.33 29.55
C THR A 170 -14.63 -5.13 29.12
N LYS A 171 -14.13 -4.39 30.08
CA LYS A 171 -13.17 -3.29 29.87
C LYS A 171 -11.92 -3.45 30.74
N PRO A 172 -10.75 -3.05 30.26
CA PRO A 172 -9.53 -3.14 31.07
C PRO A 172 -9.53 -2.09 32.17
N VAL A 173 -9.20 -2.52 33.39
CA VAL A 173 -9.08 -1.68 34.58
C VAL A 173 -7.77 -1.99 35.32
N ILE A 174 -7.27 -1.04 36.09
CA ILE A 174 -6.05 -1.18 36.89
C ILE A 174 -6.29 -0.65 38.30
N LYS A 175 -5.52 -1.15 39.26
CA LYS A 175 -5.57 -0.64 40.63
C LYS A 175 -5.18 0.83 40.69
N ILE A 176 -5.82 1.59 41.57
CA ILE A 176 -5.54 3.02 41.75
C ILE A 176 -4.06 3.21 42.11
N GLY A 177 -3.41 4.13 41.40
CA GLY A 177 -1.97 4.45 41.62
C GLY A 177 -0.97 3.67 40.74
N GLN A 178 -1.40 2.60 40.08
CA GLN A 178 -0.52 1.83 39.16
C GLN A 178 -0.22 2.52 37.81
N ASP A 179 -1.05 3.52 37.44
CA ASP A 179 -0.88 4.24 36.15
C ASP A 179 0.07 5.45 36.24
N SER A 180 0.79 5.67 37.33
CA SER A 180 1.57 6.91 37.52
C SER A 180 2.58 7.16 36.39
N GLY A 181 2.11 7.76 35.31
CA GLY A 181 2.91 8.14 34.14
C GLY A 181 3.18 7.03 33.12
N THR A 182 2.73 5.79 33.35
CA THR A 182 2.94 4.66 32.43
C THR A 182 2.26 4.91 31.08
N PHE A 183 0.99 5.31 31.11
CA PHE A 183 0.26 5.64 29.89
C PHE A 183 0.92 6.77 29.11
N ALA A 184 1.34 7.84 29.77
CA ALA A 184 1.98 8.98 29.12
C ALA A 184 3.29 8.56 28.41
N LYS A 185 4.11 7.73 29.07
CA LYS A 185 5.35 7.18 28.48
C LYS A 185 5.06 6.32 27.25
N LEU A 186 4.13 5.40 27.36
CA LEU A 186 3.73 4.51 26.25
C LEU A 186 3.13 5.31 25.08
N PHE A 187 2.28 6.28 25.40
CA PHE A 187 1.65 7.10 24.36
C PHE A 187 2.65 8.02 23.65
N ASN A 188 3.64 8.56 24.35
CA ASN A 188 4.72 9.32 23.72
C ASN A 188 5.56 8.42 22.80
N LYS A 189 5.94 7.23 23.25
CA LYS A 189 6.65 6.25 22.44
C LYS A 189 5.88 5.84 21.19
N TYR A 190 4.56 5.63 21.33
CA TYR A 190 3.65 5.38 20.21
C TYR A 190 3.65 6.55 19.21
N LYS A 191 3.50 7.80 19.71
CA LYS A 191 3.51 9.00 18.87
C LYS A 191 4.82 9.14 18.09
N GLU A 192 5.95 8.90 18.75
CA GLU A 192 7.27 8.95 18.11
C GLU A 192 7.38 7.93 16.98
N LYS A 193 7.00 6.66 17.22
CA LYS A 193 6.96 5.63 16.18
C LYS A 193 6.10 6.07 14.99
N LEU A 194 4.91 6.60 15.25
CA LEU A 194 3.96 7.03 14.22
C LEU A 194 4.51 8.24 13.43
N LEU A 195 5.12 9.21 14.09
CA LEU A 195 5.71 10.39 13.46
C LEU A 195 6.86 10.02 12.53
N VAL A 196 7.72 9.08 12.94
CA VAL A 196 8.82 8.58 12.11
C VAL A 196 8.26 7.96 10.81
N GLN A 197 7.27 7.08 10.91
CA GLN A 197 6.71 6.44 9.71
C GLN A 197 5.98 7.44 8.80
N LYS A 198 5.21 8.37 9.36
CA LYS A 198 4.58 9.46 8.58
C LYS A 198 5.61 10.39 7.92
N GLY A 199 6.75 10.62 8.57
CA GLY A 199 7.87 11.35 7.98
C GLY A 199 8.45 10.64 6.76
N ILE A 200 8.65 9.31 6.85
CA ILE A 200 9.12 8.47 5.74
C ILE A 200 8.09 8.51 4.59
N GLU A 201 6.81 8.31 4.87
CA GLU A 201 5.73 8.37 3.89
C GLU A 201 5.72 9.72 3.14
N LYS A 202 5.79 10.83 3.89
CA LYS A 202 5.86 12.17 3.31
C LYS A 202 7.08 12.34 2.39
N SER A 203 8.26 11.87 2.81
CA SER A 203 9.48 11.96 2.01
C SER A 203 9.40 11.15 0.73
N LEU A 204 8.83 9.95 0.77
CA LEU A 204 8.61 9.09 -0.39
C LEU A 204 7.61 9.73 -1.37
N ASN A 205 6.53 10.32 -0.88
CA ASN A 205 5.56 11.04 -1.71
C ASN A 205 6.20 12.24 -2.41
N VAL A 206 7.06 13.01 -1.73
CA VAL A 206 7.81 14.12 -2.34
C VAL A 206 8.73 13.59 -3.44
N LYS A 207 9.48 12.50 -3.20
CA LYS A 207 10.33 11.85 -4.22
C LYS A 207 9.51 11.39 -5.43
N LYS A 208 8.36 10.74 -5.20
CA LYS A 208 7.43 10.31 -6.24
C LYS A 208 6.98 11.48 -7.11
N MET A 209 6.52 12.56 -6.50
CA MET A 209 6.07 13.76 -7.21
C MET A 209 7.19 14.43 -8.00
N THR A 210 8.40 14.47 -7.46
CA THR A 210 9.58 15.03 -8.15
C THR A 210 9.93 14.23 -9.41
N LEU A 211 9.90 12.90 -9.33
CA LEU A 211 10.14 12.03 -10.48
C LEU A 211 9.07 12.22 -11.57
N LEU A 212 7.80 12.28 -11.18
CA LEU A 212 6.69 12.49 -12.12
C LEU A 212 6.81 13.85 -12.84
N ARG A 213 7.11 14.93 -12.11
CA ARG A 213 7.34 16.26 -12.70
C ARG A 213 8.53 16.29 -13.65
N THR A 214 9.62 15.60 -13.28
CA THR A 214 10.82 15.51 -14.14
C THR A 214 10.50 14.80 -15.44
N ASP A 215 9.75 13.71 -15.41
CA ASP A 215 9.34 12.98 -16.61
C ASP A 215 8.37 13.79 -17.48
N GLU A 216 7.44 14.51 -16.87
CA GLU A 216 6.54 15.41 -17.60
C GLU A 216 7.32 16.56 -18.30
N ASN A 217 8.26 17.18 -17.61
CA ASN A 217 9.10 18.22 -18.18
C ASN A 217 9.96 17.69 -19.34
N LYS A 218 10.51 16.49 -19.22
CA LYS A 218 11.21 15.81 -20.32
C LYS A 218 10.29 15.54 -21.51
N ARG A 219 9.06 15.13 -21.28
CA ARG A 219 8.04 14.95 -22.34
C ARG A 219 7.71 16.28 -23.05
N LYS A 220 7.46 17.34 -22.29
CA LYS A 220 7.19 18.70 -22.82
C LYS A 220 8.37 19.22 -23.64
N SER A 221 9.60 19.06 -23.18
CA SER A 221 10.82 19.44 -23.90
C SER A 221 10.96 18.69 -25.23
N ARG A 222 10.76 17.35 -25.22
CA ARG A 222 10.79 16.54 -26.45
C ARG A 222 9.71 16.96 -27.45
N LEU A 223 8.50 17.24 -26.98
CA LEU A 223 7.42 17.73 -27.84
C LEU A 223 7.75 19.08 -28.48
N ARG A 224 8.29 20.03 -27.72
CA ARG A 224 8.73 21.34 -28.23
C ARG A 224 9.82 21.18 -29.30
N SER A 225 10.82 20.31 -29.04
CA SER A 225 11.86 20.00 -30.03
C SER A 225 11.29 19.38 -31.30
N TYR A 226 10.32 18.48 -31.19
CA TYR A 226 9.67 17.88 -32.33
C TYR A 226 8.86 18.91 -33.15
N ILE A 227 8.12 19.79 -32.52
CA ILE A 227 7.37 20.86 -33.16
C ILE A 227 8.32 21.81 -33.89
N SER A 228 9.43 22.21 -33.26
CA SER A 228 10.42 23.11 -33.89
C SER A 228 11.09 22.48 -35.10
N LEU A 229 11.41 21.18 -35.04
CA LEU A 229 11.97 20.44 -36.18
C LEU A 229 11.01 20.35 -37.35
N ASN A 230 9.72 20.12 -37.08
CA ASN A 230 8.72 20.07 -38.15
C ASN A 230 8.45 21.45 -38.76
N ALA A 231 8.47 22.51 -37.96
CA ALA A 231 8.36 23.88 -38.45
C ALA A 231 9.55 24.27 -39.36
N LYS A 232 10.79 23.85 -39.02
CA LYS A 232 11.97 24.03 -39.87
C LYS A 232 11.85 23.26 -41.17
N LYS A 233 11.37 22.01 -41.15
CA LYS A 233 11.17 21.19 -42.37
C LYS A 233 10.11 21.82 -43.30
N SER A 234 9.01 22.31 -42.75
CA SER A 234 7.99 22.98 -43.55
C SER A 234 8.51 24.27 -44.22
N LYS A 235 9.36 25.05 -43.56
CA LYS A 235 9.98 26.22 -44.15
C LYS A 235 10.95 25.83 -45.29
N THR A 236 11.79 24.82 -45.11
CA THR A 236 12.72 24.34 -46.16
C THR A 236 12.00 23.75 -47.37
N GLU A 237 10.86 23.06 -47.17
CA GLU A 237 10.07 22.57 -48.31
C GLU A 237 9.40 23.71 -49.08
N LYS A 238 8.89 24.75 -48.41
CA LYS A 238 8.35 25.95 -49.07
C LYS A 238 9.41 26.72 -49.88
N THR A 239 10.63 26.81 -49.36
CA THR A 239 11.73 27.47 -50.07
C THR A 239 12.15 26.67 -51.29
N ARG A 240 12.17 25.35 -51.19
CA ARG A 240 12.52 24.47 -52.30
C ARG A 240 11.50 24.50 -53.43
N THR A 241 10.20 24.65 -53.12
CA THR A 241 9.13 24.78 -54.12
C THR A 241 9.14 26.13 -54.80
N LYS A 242 9.66 27.20 -54.15
CA LYS A 242 9.85 28.50 -54.79
C LYS A 242 11.04 28.59 -55.76
N LEU A 243 12.06 27.74 -55.55
CA LEU A 243 13.26 27.67 -56.43
C LEU A 243 13.07 26.82 -57.69
N ILE A 244 11.96 26.08 -57.81
CA ILE A 244 11.64 25.20 -58.94
C ILE A 244 10.56 25.84 -59.84
N ARG A 245 10.11 27.05 -59.54
CA ARG A 245 9.29 27.90 -60.42
C ARG A 245 10.14 29.02 -61.04
#